data_6d5d6bdab484b28b729799b0c9dc321b
#
_entry.id   6d5d6bdab484b28b729799b0c9dc321b
#
_cell.length_a   1.000
_cell.length_b   1.000
_cell.length_c   1.000
_cell.angle_alpha   90.00
_cell.angle_beta   90.00
_cell.angle_gamma   90.00
#
_symmetry.space_group_name_H-M   'P 1'
#
loop_
_entity.id
_entity.type
_entity.pdbx_description
1 polymer ?
#
loop_
_entity_poly.entity_id
_entity_poly.type
_entity_poly.pdbx_seq_one_letter_code
_entity_poly.pdbx_strand_id
1 'polypeptide(L)'
;MLVGLIAIVLIPNLGDAKFRIPLTSVRVPVLLGGSRFNMTNDPRMPNRISNITFLVAFLSSLVLISESPREVGGVLMADGFSRIFSTMFLGALLLVSVATTHRIPAKTKAPIPEDSDSKATVDRKISVLIDNRRQVDFYILLIMVGLGMSMMTMATNLFMMIVCIELASLSTYVLVAFHKESPSGGEAGAKYFIVGSVASAIGIYGMSLLYLWSGSLDLDVLRESWQAMDGVDPFAAFGIGMMLVAFGFKVSAAPFHLAAPDAYSGAASPISGLLATASKAMGFVALFRVLVIITVPEGAEALWMVALGIFAVVTMTWGNLAALTSENPKRMLAYSSVAHAGYMLAAVAVVGSGISSTEESVVILTAVTFHLAVLVLFKLGAFLVITHLETEGKGHNIEHLHGLGNRDPMIAGSMFLFVLSLAGVPPLSGFLSKLLMINGIVSTSASTGSSDTSDIATWAESVDPLFWLAAAIVLNSALSLFYYLRIGLVMFFEEPASTKPLKAAPSLRMAIFACAILTLLCGVGPVSEWLLDLVNGAIDSFMHQV
;
A
#
# COMPACT_ATOMS: atom_id res chain seq x y z
N MET A 1 -13.08 8.74 10.45
CA MET A 1 -12.11 7.81 11.05
C MET A 1 -11.92 8.03 12.54
N LEU A 2 -11.67 9.23 13.06
CA LEU A 2 -11.56 9.49 14.51
C LEU A 2 -12.81 9.04 15.29
N VAL A 3 -14.00 9.34 14.80
CA VAL A 3 -15.27 8.87 15.42
C VAL A 3 -15.32 7.33 15.45
N GLY A 4 -14.89 6.67 14.37
CA GLY A 4 -14.81 5.21 14.33
C GLY A 4 -13.79 4.64 15.32
N LEU A 5 -12.64 5.29 15.49
CA LEU A 5 -11.64 4.92 16.48
C LEU A 5 -12.19 5.04 17.90
N ILE A 6 -12.85 6.14 18.21
CA ILE A 6 -13.51 6.35 19.50
C ILE A 6 -14.61 5.29 19.72
N ALA A 7 -15.42 5.02 18.70
CA ALA A 7 -16.49 4.01 18.78
C ALA A 7 -15.93 2.61 19.05
N ILE A 8 -14.85 2.21 18.38
CA ILE A 8 -14.22 0.89 18.59
C ILE A 8 -13.63 0.75 20.00
N VAL A 9 -13.13 1.84 20.57
CA VAL A 9 -12.61 1.84 21.95
C VAL A 9 -13.73 1.84 22.97
N LEU A 10 -14.78 2.66 22.77
CA LEU A 10 -15.85 2.86 23.75
C LEU A 10 -16.89 1.74 23.74
N ILE A 11 -17.41 1.37 22.57
CA ILE A 11 -18.57 0.47 22.47
C ILE A 11 -18.28 -0.91 23.09
N PRO A 12 -17.14 -1.57 22.84
CA PRO A 12 -16.82 -2.84 23.50
C PRO A 12 -16.65 -2.75 25.00
N ASN A 13 -16.35 -1.56 25.52
CA ASN A 13 -16.12 -1.32 26.96
C ASN A 13 -17.37 -0.74 27.66
N LEU A 14 -18.53 -0.66 26.99
CA LEU A 14 -19.78 -0.31 27.64
C LEU A 14 -20.22 -1.44 28.58
N GLY A 15 -20.43 -1.10 29.87
CA GLY A 15 -20.82 -2.06 30.89
C GLY A 15 -22.32 -2.40 30.85
N ASP A 16 -22.73 -3.38 31.68
CA ASP A 16 -24.13 -3.82 31.82
C ASP A 16 -25.01 -2.80 32.55
N ALA A 17 -24.42 -1.91 33.36
CA ALA A 17 -25.17 -0.86 34.05
C ALA A 17 -25.76 0.12 33.04
N LYS A 18 -27.06 0.37 33.18
CA LYS A 18 -27.80 1.32 32.33
C LYS A 18 -28.24 2.51 33.16
N PHE A 19 -27.82 3.68 32.76
CA PHE A 19 -28.30 4.94 33.30
C PHE A 19 -29.57 5.40 32.53
N ARG A 20 -30.61 5.75 33.24
CA ARG A 20 -31.83 6.32 32.62
C ARG A 20 -31.63 7.83 32.50
N ILE A 21 -31.74 8.35 31.29
CA ILE A 21 -31.69 9.79 31.09
C ILE A 21 -32.91 10.42 31.78
N PRO A 22 -32.73 11.38 32.72
CA PRO A 22 -33.82 12.05 33.36
C PRO A 22 -34.79 12.61 32.32
N LEU A 23 -36.10 12.54 32.59
CA LEU A 23 -37.17 12.99 31.72
C LEU A 23 -37.39 12.22 30.41
N THR A 24 -36.68 11.10 30.16
CA THR A 24 -36.88 10.26 28.98
C THR A 24 -37.01 8.77 29.35
N SER A 25 -37.55 7.97 28.43
CA SER A 25 -37.59 6.51 28.56
C SER A 25 -36.29 5.83 28.11
N VAL A 26 -35.31 6.60 27.62
CA VAL A 26 -34.06 6.08 27.04
C VAL A 26 -33.09 5.64 28.14
N ARG A 27 -32.60 4.43 28.02
CA ARG A 27 -31.55 3.88 28.89
C ARG A 27 -30.25 3.79 28.11
N VAL A 28 -29.21 4.47 28.59
CA VAL A 28 -27.86 4.47 27.97
C VAL A 28 -26.94 3.60 28.82
N PRO A 29 -26.14 2.69 28.21
CA PRO A 29 -25.15 1.90 28.95
C PRO A 29 -24.04 2.82 29.51
N VAL A 30 -23.60 2.55 30.72
CA VAL A 30 -22.54 3.31 31.38
C VAL A 30 -21.19 2.70 31.04
N LEU A 31 -20.22 3.54 30.71
CA LEU A 31 -18.84 3.12 30.44
C LEU A 31 -18.26 2.52 31.73
N LEU A 32 -17.72 1.28 31.61
CA LEU A 32 -17.15 0.52 32.73
C LEU A 32 -18.11 0.33 33.91
N GLY A 33 -19.43 0.57 33.72
CA GLY A 33 -20.44 0.45 34.79
C GLY A 33 -21.00 -0.97 34.92
N GLY A 34 -21.08 -1.47 36.17
CA GLY A 34 -21.65 -2.78 36.49
C GLY A 34 -20.70 -3.73 37.20
N SER A 35 -21.23 -4.81 37.75
CA SER A 35 -20.49 -5.82 38.48
C SER A 35 -19.71 -6.80 37.58
N ARG A 36 -19.92 -6.77 36.28
CA ARG A 36 -19.26 -7.59 35.28
C ARG A 36 -18.73 -6.73 34.15
N PHE A 37 -17.45 -6.82 33.88
CA PHE A 37 -16.84 -6.37 32.63
C PHE A 37 -17.39 -7.24 31.49
N ASN A 38 -18.50 -6.86 30.89
CA ASN A 38 -18.96 -7.48 29.68
C ASN A 38 -18.31 -6.76 28.49
N MET A 39 -17.11 -7.19 28.16
CA MET A 39 -16.65 -7.05 26.78
C MET A 39 -17.68 -7.71 25.88
N THR A 40 -18.04 -7.02 24.80
CA THR A 40 -19.07 -7.44 23.87
C THR A 40 -19.11 -8.93 23.65
N ASN A 41 -20.27 -9.54 23.88
CA ASN A 41 -20.51 -10.94 23.57
C ASN A 41 -20.50 -11.23 22.05
N ASP A 42 -20.49 -10.19 21.18
CA ASP A 42 -20.38 -10.35 19.74
C ASP A 42 -18.93 -10.08 19.26
N PRO A 43 -18.15 -11.14 18.98
CA PRO A 43 -16.78 -11.02 18.51
C PRO A 43 -16.63 -10.35 17.13
N ARG A 44 -17.74 -10.14 16.41
CA ARG A 44 -17.73 -9.49 15.08
C ARG A 44 -17.99 -7.99 15.16
N MET A 45 -18.33 -7.47 16.32
CA MET A 45 -18.67 -6.06 16.49
C MET A 45 -17.51 -5.11 16.10
N PRO A 46 -16.25 -5.33 16.53
CA PRO A 46 -15.13 -4.49 16.11
C PRO A 46 -14.95 -4.45 14.59
N ASN A 47 -15.10 -5.60 13.92
CA ASN A 47 -15.04 -5.66 12.45
C ASN A 47 -16.19 -4.87 11.80
N ARG A 48 -17.42 -4.97 12.31
CA ARG A 48 -18.57 -4.19 11.77
C ARG A 48 -18.34 -2.70 11.91
N ILE A 49 -17.86 -2.23 13.07
CA ILE A 49 -17.54 -0.81 13.29
C ILE A 49 -16.44 -0.37 12.32
N SER A 50 -15.39 -1.17 12.17
CA SER A 50 -14.30 -0.88 11.22
C SER A 50 -14.80 -0.80 9.77
N ASN A 51 -15.61 -1.77 9.32
CA ASN A 51 -16.19 -1.78 7.98
C ASN A 51 -17.06 -0.54 7.72
N ILE A 52 -17.92 -0.15 8.68
CA ILE A 52 -18.75 1.04 8.57
C ILE A 52 -17.86 2.30 8.54
N THR A 53 -16.85 2.37 9.39
CA THR A 53 -15.91 3.49 9.46
C THR A 53 -15.19 3.70 8.13
N PHE A 54 -14.62 2.62 7.56
CA PHE A 54 -13.94 2.71 6.27
C PHE A 54 -14.89 2.98 5.11
N LEU A 55 -16.08 2.40 5.12
CA LEU A 55 -17.09 2.65 4.09
C LEU A 55 -17.52 4.11 4.09
N VAL A 56 -17.87 4.66 5.26
CA VAL A 56 -18.28 6.07 5.39
C VAL A 56 -17.12 6.99 5.00
N ALA A 57 -15.89 6.70 5.45
CA ALA A 57 -14.71 7.50 5.11
C ALA A 57 -14.41 7.44 3.60
N PHE A 58 -14.51 6.27 2.97
CA PHE A 58 -14.31 6.08 1.54
C PHE A 58 -15.35 6.85 0.72
N LEU A 59 -16.65 6.71 1.05
CA LEU A 59 -17.72 7.42 0.37
C LEU A 59 -17.59 8.95 0.55
N SER A 60 -17.24 9.40 1.76
CA SER A 60 -16.98 10.83 2.00
C SER A 60 -15.81 11.36 1.18
N SER A 61 -14.73 10.57 1.04
CA SER A 61 -13.58 10.94 0.22
C SER A 61 -13.92 11.01 -1.27
N LEU A 62 -14.76 10.09 -1.77
CA LEU A 62 -15.27 10.12 -3.16
C LEU A 62 -16.11 11.36 -3.44
N VAL A 63 -17.00 11.72 -2.54
CA VAL A 63 -17.84 12.93 -2.70
C VAL A 63 -17.00 14.21 -2.72
N LEU A 64 -15.95 14.24 -1.92
CA LEU A 64 -15.08 15.42 -1.80
C LEU A 64 -13.96 15.48 -2.87
N ILE A 65 -13.88 14.52 -3.79
CA ILE A 65 -12.73 14.38 -4.70
C ILE A 65 -12.57 15.59 -5.64
N SER A 66 -13.68 16.23 -6.02
CA SER A 66 -13.73 17.38 -6.94
C SER A 66 -13.83 18.74 -6.23
N GLU A 67 -13.81 18.78 -4.90
CA GLU A 67 -13.92 20.03 -4.15
C GLU A 67 -12.65 20.88 -4.28
N SER A 68 -12.77 22.20 -4.08
CA SER A 68 -11.63 23.10 -4.06
C SER A 68 -10.63 22.75 -2.94
N PRO A 69 -9.33 23.05 -3.11
CA PRO A 69 -8.33 22.86 -2.06
C PRO A 69 -8.72 23.58 -0.77
N ARG A 70 -8.46 22.94 0.36
CA ARG A 70 -8.77 23.50 1.69
C ARG A 70 -7.65 23.24 2.66
N GLU A 71 -7.16 24.28 3.28
CA GLU A 71 -6.18 24.20 4.35
C GLU A 71 -6.84 23.79 5.68
N VAL A 72 -6.19 22.95 6.45
CA VAL A 72 -6.64 22.46 7.75
C VAL A 72 -5.51 22.60 8.77
N GLY A 73 -5.69 23.48 9.74
CA GLY A 73 -4.77 23.64 10.88
C GLY A 73 -3.35 24.13 10.53
N GLY A 74 -3.17 24.77 9.40
CA GLY A 74 -1.88 25.39 8.99
C GLY A 74 -0.78 24.42 8.55
N VAL A 75 -1.00 23.11 8.64
CA VAL A 75 0.03 22.08 8.34
C VAL A 75 -0.52 20.94 7.43
N LEU A 76 -1.80 21.02 7.06
CA LEU A 76 -2.46 20.04 6.20
C LEU A 76 -3.22 20.76 5.08
N MET A 77 -3.05 20.28 3.84
CA MET A 77 -3.77 20.75 2.66
C MET A 77 -4.58 19.62 2.05
N ALA A 78 -5.89 19.76 2.02
CA ALA A 78 -6.78 18.82 1.33
C ALA A 78 -6.98 19.28 -0.12
N ASP A 79 -6.06 18.93 -0.99
CA ASP A 79 -6.05 19.19 -2.43
C ASP A 79 -6.51 17.97 -3.26
N GLY A 80 -6.59 18.09 -4.57
CA GLY A 80 -6.95 16.99 -5.47
C GLY A 80 -6.02 15.79 -5.35
N PHE A 81 -4.72 16.03 -5.26
CA PHE A 81 -3.68 15.01 -5.08
C PHE A 81 -3.90 14.20 -3.79
N SER A 82 -4.02 14.87 -2.64
CA SER A 82 -4.23 14.20 -1.35
C SER A 82 -5.54 13.41 -1.30
N ARG A 83 -6.60 13.90 -1.95
CA ARG A 83 -7.91 13.24 -1.97
C ARG A 83 -7.90 11.95 -2.79
N ILE A 84 -7.23 11.91 -3.95
CA ILE A 84 -7.08 10.69 -4.74
C ILE A 84 -6.37 9.62 -3.94
N PHE A 85 -5.23 9.94 -3.35
CA PHE A 85 -4.48 8.97 -2.55
C PHE A 85 -5.23 8.55 -1.29
N SER A 86 -5.88 9.47 -0.59
CA SER A 86 -6.73 9.13 0.57
C SER A 86 -7.87 8.20 0.17
N THR A 87 -8.53 8.43 -0.96
CA THR A 87 -9.59 7.56 -1.48
C THR A 87 -9.06 6.16 -1.79
N MET A 88 -7.91 6.07 -2.43
CA MET A 88 -7.23 4.81 -2.73
C MET A 88 -6.87 4.04 -1.43
N PHE A 89 -6.34 4.71 -0.43
CA PHE A 89 -5.99 4.09 0.87
C PHE A 89 -7.23 3.59 1.61
N LEU A 90 -8.28 4.40 1.66
CA LEU A 90 -9.54 4.04 2.31
C LEU A 90 -10.23 2.86 1.60
N GLY A 91 -10.19 2.81 0.28
CA GLY A 91 -10.67 1.68 -0.51
C GLY A 91 -9.90 0.39 -0.21
N ALA A 92 -8.56 0.45 -0.19
CA ALA A 92 -7.72 -0.69 0.18
C ALA A 92 -8.01 -1.19 1.60
N LEU A 93 -8.13 -0.28 2.57
CA LEU A 93 -8.42 -0.60 3.97
C LEU A 93 -9.82 -1.18 4.16
N LEU A 94 -10.82 -0.70 3.40
CA LEU A 94 -12.16 -1.27 3.38
C LEU A 94 -12.11 -2.73 2.89
N LEU A 95 -11.43 -3.01 1.79
CA LEU A 95 -11.26 -4.37 1.26
C LEU A 95 -10.56 -5.29 2.27
N VAL A 96 -9.51 -4.81 2.92
CA VAL A 96 -8.77 -5.53 3.97
C VAL A 96 -9.69 -5.80 5.17
N SER A 97 -10.43 -4.80 5.64
CA SER A 97 -11.35 -4.92 6.79
C SER A 97 -12.47 -5.93 6.52
N VAL A 98 -13.04 -5.92 5.31
CA VAL A 98 -14.05 -6.91 4.86
C VAL A 98 -13.44 -8.32 4.78
N ALA A 99 -12.22 -8.44 4.25
CA ALA A 99 -11.54 -9.73 4.10
C ALA A 99 -11.14 -10.36 5.44
N THR A 100 -10.77 -9.57 6.44
CA THR A 100 -10.34 -10.05 7.76
C THR A 100 -11.45 -10.64 8.61
N THR A 101 -12.72 -10.42 8.25
CA THR A 101 -13.90 -11.02 8.93
C THR A 101 -13.78 -12.54 9.09
N HIS A 102 -13.15 -13.22 8.12
CA HIS A 102 -12.98 -14.68 8.14
C HIS A 102 -11.63 -15.13 8.68
N ARG A 103 -10.65 -14.22 8.75
CA ARG A 103 -9.26 -14.53 9.15
C ARG A 103 -9.06 -14.47 10.66
N ILE A 104 -9.82 -13.61 11.37
CA ILE A 104 -9.75 -13.45 12.82
C ILE A 104 -11.09 -13.90 13.41
N PRO A 105 -11.42 -15.21 13.34
CA PRO A 105 -12.64 -15.72 13.97
C PRO A 105 -12.45 -15.71 15.47
N ALA A 106 -13.48 -15.37 16.21
CA ALA A 106 -13.56 -15.73 17.61
C ALA A 106 -13.50 -17.26 17.73
N LYS A 107 -12.56 -17.76 18.50
CA LYS A 107 -12.36 -19.22 18.66
C LYS A 107 -13.53 -19.91 19.31
N THR A 108 -14.37 -19.20 20.03
CA THR A 108 -15.44 -19.77 20.80
C THR A 108 -16.81 -19.41 20.27
N LYS A 109 -17.44 -20.39 19.68
CA LYS A 109 -18.85 -20.33 19.27
C LYS A 109 -19.79 -21.08 20.24
N ALA A 110 -19.26 -21.83 21.17
CA ALA A 110 -20.09 -22.57 22.11
C ALA A 110 -20.51 -21.68 23.28
N PRO A 111 -21.79 -21.61 23.64
CA PRO A 111 -22.25 -20.94 24.83
C PRO A 111 -21.50 -21.50 26.05
N ILE A 112 -21.04 -20.62 26.91
CA ILE A 112 -20.39 -21.00 28.16
C ILE A 112 -21.50 -21.32 29.14
N PRO A 113 -21.55 -22.52 29.71
CA PRO A 113 -22.54 -22.82 30.74
C PRO A 113 -22.43 -21.84 31.89
N GLU A 114 -23.54 -21.24 32.30
CA GLU A 114 -23.56 -20.21 33.35
C GLU A 114 -23.23 -20.76 34.76
N ASP A 115 -23.40 -22.07 34.97
CA ASP A 115 -23.50 -22.68 36.32
C ASP A 115 -22.30 -23.53 36.76
N SER A 116 -21.15 -23.50 36.12
CA SER A 116 -20.02 -24.28 36.63
C SER A 116 -18.82 -23.42 37.01
N ASP A 117 -18.51 -23.36 38.31
CA ASP A 117 -17.30 -22.75 38.88
C ASP A 117 -16.04 -23.62 38.72
N SER A 118 -16.03 -24.56 37.78
CA SER A 118 -14.84 -25.35 37.52
C SER A 118 -13.70 -24.48 36.93
N LYS A 119 -12.46 -24.78 37.36
CA LYS A 119 -11.25 -24.07 36.85
C LYS A 119 -11.21 -24.07 35.33
N ALA A 120 -11.62 -25.14 34.66
CA ALA A 120 -11.71 -25.27 33.21
C ALA A 120 -12.69 -24.25 32.58
N THR A 121 -13.80 -23.94 33.27
CA THR A 121 -14.79 -22.98 32.82
C THR A 121 -14.26 -21.54 32.96
N VAL A 122 -13.55 -21.24 34.05
CA VAL A 122 -12.90 -19.95 34.28
C VAL A 122 -11.82 -19.70 33.22
N ASP A 123 -10.93 -20.68 32.99
CA ASP A 123 -9.87 -20.60 31.98
C ASP A 123 -10.45 -20.40 30.58
N ARG A 124 -11.58 -21.05 30.27
CA ARG A 124 -12.30 -20.87 29.00
C ARG A 124 -12.89 -19.46 28.87
N LYS A 125 -13.52 -18.93 29.93
CA LYS A 125 -14.03 -17.54 29.96
C LYS A 125 -12.91 -16.53 29.72
N ILE A 126 -11.77 -16.71 30.38
CA ILE A 126 -10.59 -15.86 30.20
C ILE A 126 -10.06 -15.93 28.77
N SER A 127 -9.95 -17.11 28.19
CA SER A 127 -9.50 -17.28 26.79
C SER A 127 -10.41 -16.55 25.81
N VAL A 128 -11.73 -16.63 25.99
CA VAL A 128 -12.72 -15.90 25.17
C VAL A 128 -12.56 -14.40 25.27
N LEU A 129 -12.38 -13.89 26.48
CA LEU A 129 -12.19 -12.46 26.72
C LEU A 129 -10.91 -11.94 26.05
N ILE A 130 -9.80 -12.71 26.14
CA ILE A 130 -8.54 -12.37 25.50
C ILE A 130 -8.69 -12.35 23.98
N ASP A 131 -9.34 -13.35 23.37
CA ASP A 131 -9.55 -13.43 21.92
C ASP A 131 -10.42 -12.26 21.40
N ASN A 132 -11.46 -11.87 22.15
CA ASN A 132 -12.31 -10.73 21.80
C ASN A 132 -11.54 -9.40 21.90
N ARG A 133 -10.70 -9.22 22.91
CA ARG A 133 -9.86 -8.03 23.06
C ARG A 133 -8.87 -7.89 21.90
N ARG A 134 -8.23 -8.96 21.49
CA ARG A 134 -7.31 -8.97 20.34
C ARG A 134 -7.98 -8.48 19.05
N GLN A 135 -9.27 -8.74 18.85
CA GLN A 135 -9.98 -8.21 17.69
C GLN A 135 -10.15 -6.70 17.76
N VAL A 136 -10.46 -6.16 18.94
CA VAL A 136 -10.52 -4.71 19.15
C VAL A 136 -9.18 -4.07 18.80
N ASP A 137 -8.08 -4.61 19.34
CA ASP A 137 -6.72 -4.11 19.11
C ASP A 137 -6.36 -4.15 17.62
N PHE A 138 -6.71 -5.23 16.90
CA PHE A 138 -6.46 -5.36 15.46
C PHE A 138 -7.12 -4.24 14.65
N TYR A 139 -8.41 -3.98 14.88
CA TYR A 139 -9.14 -2.98 14.12
C TYR A 139 -8.83 -1.55 14.54
N ILE A 140 -8.43 -1.31 15.79
CA ILE A 140 -7.85 -0.03 16.22
C ILE A 140 -6.59 0.27 15.39
N LEU A 141 -5.66 -0.67 15.35
CA LEU A 141 -4.42 -0.51 14.57
C LEU A 141 -4.71 -0.29 13.08
N LEU A 142 -5.69 -1.01 12.52
CA LEU A 142 -6.07 -0.83 11.11
C LEU A 142 -6.63 0.58 10.84
N ILE A 143 -7.44 1.13 11.75
CA ILE A 143 -7.95 2.52 11.64
C ILE A 143 -6.81 3.53 11.81
N MET A 144 -5.85 3.28 12.72
CA MET A 144 -4.67 4.15 12.89
C MET A 144 -3.78 4.16 11.64
N VAL A 145 -3.61 3.02 10.97
CA VAL A 145 -2.95 2.97 9.65
C VAL A 145 -3.65 3.91 8.66
N GLY A 146 -4.97 3.82 8.58
CA GLY A 146 -5.74 4.67 7.66
C GLY A 146 -5.65 6.16 8.00
N LEU A 147 -5.69 6.52 9.28
CA LEU A 147 -5.49 7.90 9.74
C LEU A 147 -4.12 8.42 9.33
N GLY A 148 -3.04 7.68 9.65
CA GLY A 148 -1.69 8.06 9.30
C GLY A 148 -1.49 8.22 7.80
N MET A 149 -1.97 7.25 6.99
CA MET A 149 -1.87 7.32 5.53
C MET A 149 -2.62 8.52 4.95
N SER A 150 -3.88 8.76 5.37
CA SER A 150 -4.69 9.85 4.85
C SER A 150 -4.17 11.23 5.28
N MET A 151 -3.71 11.40 6.52
CA MET A 151 -3.15 12.66 6.98
C MET A 151 -1.79 12.96 6.32
N MET A 152 -0.96 11.93 6.07
CA MET A 152 0.31 12.08 5.39
C MET A 152 0.16 12.67 3.98
N THR A 153 -0.88 12.26 3.24
CA THR A 153 -1.11 12.82 1.89
C THR A 153 -1.42 14.31 1.89
N MET A 154 -1.94 14.82 2.99
CA MET A 154 -2.33 16.22 3.17
C MET A 154 -1.20 17.08 3.77
N ALA A 155 -0.10 16.48 4.24
CA ALA A 155 0.94 17.20 4.97
C ALA A 155 1.67 18.20 4.06
N THR A 156 1.77 19.47 4.50
CA THR A 156 2.53 20.56 3.87
C THR A 156 3.88 20.78 4.54
N ASN A 157 4.15 20.06 5.63
CA ASN A 157 5.35 20.18 6.44
C ASN A 157 6.00 18.82 6.62
N LEU A 158 7.34 18.73 6.50
CA LEU A 158 8.08 17.48 6.61
C LEU A 158 7.91 16.79 7.97
N PHE A 159 7.84 17.56 9.06
CA PHE A 159 7.65 17.02 10.39
C PHE A 159 6.29 16.31 10.50
N MET A 160 5.21 16.97 10.05
CA MET A 160 3.87 16.40 10.05
C MET A 160 3.80 15.16 9.16
N MET A 161 4.47 15.20 8.00
CA MET A 161 4.54 14.06 7.08
C MET A 161 5.20 12.84 7.75
N ILE A 162 6.34 13.03 8.42
CA ILE A 162 7.04 11.94 9.13
C ILE A 162 6.19 11.41 10.29
N VAL A 163 5.58 12.26 11.10
CA VAL A 163 4.69 11.84 12.19
C VAL A 163 3.55 10.95 11.67
N CYS A 164 2.93 11.34 10.57
CA CYS A 164 1.86 10.56 9.95
C CYS A 164 2.35 9.23 9.36
N ILE A 165 3.54 9.22 8.74
CA ILE A 165 4.19 8.00 8.26
C ILE A 165 4.48 7.05 9.43
N GLU A 166 4.99 7.56 10.54
CA GLU A 166 5.31 6.74 11.71
C GLU A 166 4.05 6.21 12.39
N LEU A 167 2.97 6.99 12.46
CA LEU A 167 1.68 6.51 12.96
C LEU A 167 1.19 5.28 12.16
N ALA A 168 1.24 5.35 10.84
CA ALA A 168 0.89 4.23 9.98
C ALA A 168 1.88 3.06 10.11
N SER A 169 3.18 3.36 10.21
CA SER A 169 4.27 2.37 10.24
C SER A 169 4.26 1.54 11.51
N LEU A 170 4.24 2.18 12.67
CA LEU A 170 4.19 1.48 13.98
C LEU A 170 2.95 0.59 14.05
N SER A 171 1.81 1.08 13.58
CA SER A 171 0.59 0.29 13.51
C SER A 171 0.74 -0.93 12.57
N THR A 172 1.38 -0.78 11.41
CA THR A 172 1.63 -1.90 10.49
C THR A 172 2.66 -2.89 11.03
N TYR A 173 3.69 -2.46 11.76
CA TYR A 173 4.67 -3.37 12.39
C TYR A 173 3.98 -4.33 13.36
N VAL A 174 3.08 -3.79 14.19
CA VAL A 174 2.29 -4.61 15.12
C VAL A 174 1.30 -5.52 14.36
N LEU A 175 0.69 -5.04 13.28
CA LEU A 175 -0.21 -5.86 12.46
C LEU A 175 0.52 -7.02 11.76
N VAL A 176 1.77 -6.85 11.34
CA VAL A 176 2.62 -7.93 10.78
C VAL A 176 2.89 -8.99 11.85
N ALA A 177 3.22 -8.60 13.06
CA ALA A 177 3.49 -9.49 14.20
C ALA A 177 2.21 -9.97 14.91
N PHE A 178 1.02 -9.65 14.41
CA PHE A 178 -0.24 -9.82 15.16
C PHE A 178 -0.52 -11.27 15.57
N HIS A 179 -0.11 -12.23 14.72
CA HIS A 179 -0.17 -13.67 15.04
C HIS A 179 1.11 -14.14 15.74
N LYS A 180 1.33 -13.65 16.95
CA LYS A 180 2.51 -13.95 17.78
C LYS A 180 2.70 -15.43 18.12
N GLU A 181 1.64 -16.25 17.99
CA GLU A 181 1.70 -17.69 18.17
C GLU A 181 2.39 -18.41 16.99
N SER A 182 2.51 -17.74 15.85
CA SER A 182 3.27 -18.22 14.71
C SER A 182 4.72 -17.75 14.82
N PRO A 183 5.72 -18.65 14.92
CA PRO A 183 7.13 -18.25 14.95
C PRO A 183 7.51 -17.37 13.75
N SER A 184 7.01 -17.71 12.56
CA SER A 184 7.26 -16.94 11.34
C SER A 184 6.66 -15.53 11.39
N GLY A 185 5.48 -15.36 12.02
CA GLY A 185 4.84 -14.05 12.20
C GLY A 185 5.60 -13.17 13.18
N GLY A 186 6.07 -13.74 14.29
CA GLY A 186 6.90 -13.03 15.28
C GLY A 186 8.23 -12.58 14.70
N GLU A 187 8.92 -13.47 13.98
CA GLU A 187 10.20 -13.16 13.29
C GLU A 187 10.02 -12.06 12.23
N ALA A 188 9.00 -12.20 11.38
CA ALA A 188 8.68 -11.22 10.35
C ALA A 188 8.42 -9.82 10.92
N GLY A 189 7.63 -9.75 12.01
CA GLY A 189 7.35 -8.51 12.70
C GLY A 189 8.58 -7.87 13.32
N ALA A 190 9.43 -8.66 13.97
CA ALA A 190 10.67 -8.19 14.56
C ALA A 190 11.64 -7.63 13.49
N LYS A 191 11.87 -8.37 12.39
CA LYS A 191 12.71 -7.91 11.27
C LYS A 191 12.16 -6.62 10.66
N TYR A 192 10.85 -6.57 10.41
CA TYR A 192 10.21 -5.40 9.80
C TYR A 192 10.29 -4.17 10.70
N PHE A 193 10.08 -4.34 12.00
CA PHE A 193 10.21 -3.27 13.00
C PHE A 193 11.65 -2.75 13.09
N ILE A 194 12.65 -3.64 13.25
CA ILE A 194 14.04 -3.23 13.43
C ILE A 194 14.55 -2.47 12.20
N VAL A 195 14.38 -3.03 11.01
CA VAL A 195 14.86 -2.39 9.77
C VAL A 195 14.10 -1.09 9.50
N GLY A 196 12.77 -1.08 9.76
CA GLY A 196 11.95 0.11 9.59
C GLY A 196 12.34 1.23 10.56
N SER A 197 12.55 0.92 11.83
CA SER A 197 12.95 1.91 12.84
C SER A 197 14.32 2.52 12.55
N VAL A 198 15.27 1.73 12.05
CA VAL A 198 16.58 2.25 11.62
C VAL A 198 16.43 3.16 10.42
N ALA A 199 15.65 2.77 9.42
CA ALA A 199 15.39 3.61 8.24
C ALA A 199 14.69 4.93 8.64
N SER A 200 13.71 4.87 9.53
CA SER A 200 13.02 6.06 10.06
C SER A 200 13.98 6.98 10.83
N ALA A 201 14.86 6.42 11.68
CA ALA A 201 15.84 7.21 12.41
C ALA A 201 16.80 7.96 11.48
N ILE A 202 17.25 7.31 10.39
CA ILE A 202 18.06 7.94 9.35
C ILE A 202 17.29 9.06 8.67
N GLY A 203 16.01 8.84 8.32
CA GLY A 203 15.16 9.86 7.70
C GLY A 203 14.89 11.06 8.61
N ILE A 204 14.64 10.83 9.92
CA ILE A 204 14.46 11.90 10.91
C ILE A 204 15.75 12.73 11.05
N TYR A 205 16.92 12.07 11.05
CA TYR A 205 18.19 12.78 11.06
C TYR A 205 18.36 13.60 9.76
N GLY A 206 18.00 13.04 8.59
CA GLY A 206 17.98 13.79 7.33
C GLY A 206 17.09 15.03 7.38
N MET A 207 15.88 14.90 7.96
CA MET A 207 14.98 16.03 8.20
C MET A 207 15.63 17.10 9.09
N SER A 208 16.38 16.71 10.12
CA SER A 208 17.06 17.65 11.00
C SER A 208 18.17 18.44 10.29
N LEU A 209 18.85 17.82 9.31
CA LEU A 209 19.83 18.51 8.45
C LEU A 209 19.16 19.52 7.50
N LEU A 210 18.00 19.17 6.93
CA LEU A 210 17.20 20.09 6.12
C LEU A 210 16.74 21.29 6.95
N TYR A 211 16.32 21.07 8.20
CA TYR A 211 15.98 22.16 9.10
C TYR A 211 17.18 23.06 9.44
N LEU A 212 18.35 22.46 9.67
CA LEU A 212 19.58 23.21 9.93
C LEU A 212 19.98 24.07 8.74
N TRP A 213 19.75 23.58 7.52
CA TRP A 213 20.06 24.28 6.28
C TRP A 213 19.08 25.41 5.97
N SER A 214 17.76 25.16 6.00
CA SER A 214 16.73 26.10 5.55
C SER A 214 16.09 26.92 6.67
N GLY A 215 16.23 26.48 7.94
CA GLY A 215 15.55 27.09 9.10
C GLY A 215 14.07 26.75 9.20
N SER A 216 13.48 25.98 8.25
CA SER A 216 12.09 25.58 8.23
C SER A 216 11.94 24.13 7.77
N LEU A 217 10.79 23.50 8.09
CA LEU A 217 10.38 22.20 7.57
C LEU A 217 9.14 22.28 6.65
N ASP A 218 8.67 23.49 6.38
CA ASP A 218 7.60 23.71 5.42
C ASP A 218 8.11 23.46 4.00
N LEU A 219 7.35 22.68 3.22
CA LEU A 219 7.78 22.25 1.88
C LEU A 219 7.99 23.43 0.94
N ASP A 220 7.17 24.50 1.06
CA ASP A 220 7.31 25.71 0.24
C ASP A 220 8.60 26.46 0.57
N VAL A 221 8.92 26.63 1.86
CA VAL A 221 10.17 27.29 2.29
C VAL A 221 11.40 26.47 1.88
N LEU A 222 11.32 25.13 1.99
CA LEU A 222 12.39 24.24 1.53
C LEU A 222 12.60 24.36 0.02
N ARG A 223 11.53 24.47 -0.76
CA ARG A 223 11.59 24.68 -2.21
C ARG A 223 12.25 26.04 -2.54
N GLU A 224 11.78 27.12 -1.94
CA GLU A 224 12.35 28.46 -2.14
C GLU A 224 13.86 28.48 -1.81
N SER A 225 14.23 27.86 -0.67
CA SER A 225 15.63 27.72 -0.27
C SER A 225 16.44 26.91 -1.26
N TRP A 226 15.85 25.87 -1.86
CA TRP A 226 16.46 25.03 -2.89
C TRP A 226 16.68 25.81 -4.19
N GLN A 227 15.68 26.57 -4.64
CA GLN A 227 15.76 27.41 -5.85
C GLN A 227 16.76 28.55 -5.71
N ALA A 228 16.93 29.11 -4.50
CA ALA A 228 17.87 30.15 -4.20
C ALA A 228 19.33 29.68 -4.00
N MET A 229 19.56 28.37 -4.06
CA MET A 229 20.86 27.75 -3.77
C MET A 229 21.83 27.96 -4.94
N ASP A 230 23.01 28.49 -4.65
CA ASP A 230 24.13 28.60 -5.61
C ASP A 230 25.10 27.42 -5.34
N GLY A 231 25.06 26.42 -6.20
CA GLY A 231 25.79 25.16 -6.02
C GLY A 231 25.07 24.17 -5.11
N VAL A 232 25.76 23.12 -4.65
CA VAL A 232 25.20 22.05 -3.80
C VAL A 232 25.59 22.26 -2.34
N ASP A 233 24.65 22.62 -1.48
CA ASP A 233 24.88 22.67 -0.04
C ASP A 233 24.98 21.25 0.55
N PRO A 234 26.05 20.93 1.32
CA PRO A 234 26.22 19.59 1.90
C PRO A 234 25.09 19.16 2.85
N PHE A 235 24.52 20.07 3.65
CA PHE A 235 23.43 19.74 4.57
C PHE A 235 22.15 19.40 3.81
N ALA A 236 21.84 20.15 2.75
CA ALA A 236 20.71 19.88 1.88
C ALA A 236 20.88 18.53 1.18
N ALA A 237 22.04 18.27 0.56
CA ALA A 237 22.31 17.02 -0.15
C ALA A 237 22.28 15.80 0.78
N PHE A 238 22.95 15.84 1.93
CA PHE A 238 22.92 14.75 2.91
C PHE A 238 21.53 14.59 3.53
N GLY A 239 20.82 15.69 3.80
CA GLY A 239 19.46 15.66 4.32
C GLY A 239 18.51 14.89 3.40
N ILE A 240 18.49 15.23 2.12
CA ILE A 240 17.67 14.51 1.12
C ILE A 240 18.16 13.08 0.94
N GLY A 241 19.46 12.84 0.84
CA GLY A 241 20.02 11.50 0.73
C GLY A 241 19.59 10.56 1.87
N MET A 242 19.58 11.06 3.10
CA MET A 242 19.10 10.30 4.27
C MET A 242 17.58 10.09 4.24
N MET A 243 16.80 11.07 3.78
CA MET A 243 15.36 10.88 3.61
C MET A 243 15.05 9.85 2.52
N LEU A 244 15.86 9.78 1.44
CA LEU A 244 15.74 8.74 0.42
C LEU A 244 15.93 7.32 0.99
N VAL A 245 16.76 7.13 2.02
CA VAL A 245 16.88 5.84 2.71
C VAL A 245 15.54 5.45 3.37
N ALA A 246 14.91 6.38 4.08
CA ALA A 246 13.62 6.13 4.73
C ALA A 246 12.51 5.84 3.71
N PHE A 247 12.42 6.63 2.65
CA PHE A 247 11.45 6.41 1.58
C PHE A 247 11.76 5.14 0.78
N GLY A 248 13.03 4.85 0.52
CA GLY A 248 13.49 3.62 -0.12
C GLY A 248 13.04 2.37 0.63
N PHE A 249 13.11 2.38 1.96
CA PHE A 249 12.52 1.34 2.78
C PHE A 249 10.99 1.24 2.59
N LYS A 250 10.27 2.37 2.60
CA LYS A 250 8.80 2.39 2.44
C LYS A 250 8.33 1.88 1.09
N VAL A 251 9.00 2.26 0.00
CA VAL A 251 8.68 1.76 -1.35
C VAL A 251 9.28 0.38 -1.61
N SER A 252 10.11 -0.14 -0.71
CA SER A 252 10.87 -1.38 -0.84
C SER A 252 11.85 -1.34 -2.01
N ALA A 253 12.59 -0.24 -2.16
CA ALA A 253 13.67 -0.11 -3.13
C ALA A 253 14.94 -0.84 -2.67
N ALA A 254 15.70 -1.45 -3.59
CA ALA A 254 17.02 -1.99 -3.27
C ALA A 254 17.99 -0.83 -2.95
N PRO A 255 18.85 -1.00 -1.92
CA PRO A 255 19.06 -2.15 -1.07
C PRO A 255 18.13 -2.25 0.15
N PHE A 256 17.22 -1.30 0.37
CA PHE A 256 16.39 -1.17 1.58
C PHE A 256 15.20 -2.15 1.63
N HIS A 257 15.00 -2.98 0.60
CA HIS A 257 13.88 -3.91 0.45
C HIS A 257 13.97 -5.18 1.31
N LEU A 258 15.09 -5.45 1.99
CA LEU A 258 15.42 -6.75 2.60
C LEU A 258 14.36 -7.27 3.59
N ALA A 259 13.68 -6.39 4.34
CA ALA A 259 12.66 -6.79 5.29
C ALA A 259 11.28 -7.09 4.64
N ALA A 260 11.00 -6.56 3.44
CA ALA A 260 9.67 -6.64 2.83
C ALA A 260 9.24 -8.08 2.48
N PRO A 261 10.07 -8.96 1.88
CA PRO A 261 9.66 -10.33 1.58
C PRO A 261 9.36 -11.16 2.82
N ASP A 262 10.12 -10.99 3.89
CA ASP A 262 9.90 -11.68 5.16
C ASP A 262 8.65 -11.14 5.86
N ALA A 263 8.46 -9.81 5.91
CA ALA A 263 7.27 -9.18 6.45
C ALA A 263 5.99 -9.65 5.76
N TYR A 264 5.99 -9.69 4.41
CA TYR A 264 4.80 -10.07 3.65
C TYR A 264 4.50 -11.58 3.71
N SER A 265 5.55 -12.42 3.80
CA SER A 265 5.35 -13.87 3.94
C SER A 265 4.88 -14.27 5.33
N GLY A 266 5.32 -13.59 6.38
CA GLY A 266 4.96 -13.89 7.78
C GLY A 266 3.65 -13.24 8.25
N ALA A 267 3.26 -12.10 7.71
CA ALA A 267 1.99 -11.44 8.05
C ALA A 267 0.76 -12.22 7.57
N ALA A 268 -0.41 -11.93 8.13
CA ALA A 268 -1.68 -12.38 7.55
C ALA A 268 -1.84 -11.82 6.13
N SER A 269 -2.32 -12.62 5.17
CA SER A 269 -2.35 -12.22 3.75
C SER A 269 -3.10 -10.91 3.45
N PRO A 270 -4.20 -10.53 4.13
CA PRO A 270 -4.80 -9.21 3.95
C PRO A 270 -3.86 -8.06 4.33
N ILE A 271 -3.06 -8.24 5.39
CA ILE A 271 -2.06 -7.26 5.81
C ILE A 271 -0.88 -7.24 4.83
N SER A 272 -0.44 -8.40 4.33
CA SER A 272 0.57 -8.48 3.26
C SER A 272 0.10 -7.72 2.00
N GLY A 273 -1.16 -7.86 1.63
CA GLY A 273 -1.77 -7.10 0.54
C GLY A 273 -1.79 -5.59 0.79
N LEU A 274 -2.12 -5.16 2.00
CA LEU A 274 -2.08 -3.75 2.40
C LEU A 274 -0.67 -3.16 2.29
N LEU A 275 0.35 -3.90 2.78
CA LEU A 275 1.75 -3.50 2.69
C LEU A 275 2.24 -3.42 1.24
N ALA A 276 1.83 -4.39 0.41
CA ALA A 276 2.23 -4.45 -0.99
C ALA A 276 1.59 -3.37 -1.88
N THR A 277 0.55 -2.69 -1.39
CA THR A 277 -0.26 -1.71 -2.14
C THR A 277 -0.29 -0.35 -1.45
N ALA A 278 -1.23 -0.10 -0.54
CA ALA A 278 -1.45 1.20 0.09
C ALA A 278 -0.23 1.70 0.89
N SER A 279 0.45 0.84 1.66
CA SER A 279 1.67 1.24 2.38
C SER A 279 2.81 1.64 1.44
N LYS A 280 2.94 0.96 0.30
CA LYS A 280 3.89 1.32 -0.75
C LYS A 280 3.53 2.63 -1.42
N ALA A 281 2.26 2.83 -1.77
CA ALA A 281 1.78 4.08 -2.34
C ALA A 281 1.99 5.27 -1.39
N MET A 282 1.85 5.08 -0.07
CA MET A 282 2.22 6.08 0.93
C MET A 282 3.69 6.49 0.81
N GLY A 283 4.61 5.53 0.59
CA GLY A 283 6.02 5.81 0.36
C GLY A 283 6.27 6.62 -0.92
N PHE A 284 5.54 6.31 -2.01
CA PHE A 284 5.63 7.10 -3.25
C PHE A 284 5.05 8.50 -3.11
N VAL A 285 3.96 8.69 -2.38
CA VAL A 285 3.42 10.03 -2.09
C VAL A 285 4.45 10.88 -1.34
N ALA A 286 5.10 10.30 -0.32
CA ALA A 286 6.18 10.99 0.40
C ALA A 286 7.35 11.35 -0.52
N LEU A 287 7.74 10.40 -1.40
CA LEU A 287 8.77 10.62 -2.41
C LEU A 287 8.39 11.76 -3.38
N PHE A 288 7.16 11.78 -3.89
CA PHE A 288 6.67 12.84 -4.77
C PHE A 288 6.72 14.21 -4.07
N ARG A 289 6.21 14.30 -2.85
CA ARG A 289 6.21 15.57 -2.11
C ARG A 289 7.62 16.10 -1.84
N VAL A 290 8.57 15.22 -1.56
CA VAL A 290 9.94 15.66 -1.25
C VAL A 290 10.77 15.85 -2.52
N LEU A 291 10.82 14.87 -3.40
CA LEU A 291 11.72 14.92 -4.56
C LEU A 291 11.19 15.82 -5.67
N VAL A 292 9.90 15.72 -6.00
CA VAL A 292 9.33 16.50 -7.10
C VAL A 292 9.25 17.97 -6.70
N ILE A 293 8.79 18.28 -5.49
CA ILE A 293 8.64 19.67 -5.03
C ILE A 293 10.00 20.36 -4.83
N ILE A 294 10.99 19.64 -4.27
CA ILE A 294 12.29 20.24 -3.93
C ILE A 294 13.25 20.25 -5.13
N THR A 295 13.11 19.35 -6.11
CA THR A 295 14.12 19.07 -7.13
C THR A 295 13.75 19.39 -8.56
N VAL A 296 12.50 19.69 -8.85
CA VAL A 296 12.00 20.02 -10.20
C VAL A 296 12.34 21.44 -10.72
N PRO A 297 12.87 22.39 -9.92
CA PRO A 297 13.26 23.70 -10.45
C PRO A 297 14.32 23.58 -11.54
N GLU A 298 14.15 24.38 -12.59
CA GLU A 298 15.05 24.46 -13.74
C GLU A 298 16.51 24.69 -13.31
N GLY A 299 17.42 23.86 -13.81
CA GLY A 299 18.87 24.06 -13.75
C GLY A 299 19.64 23.40 -12.61
N ALA A 300 19.02 22.63 -11.71
CA ALA A 300 19.76 21.84 -10.74
C ALA A 300 20.10 20.46 -11.32
N GLU A 301 21.38 20.14 -11.50
CA GLU A 301 21.83 18.77 -11.81
C GLU A 301 21.45 17.85 -10.65
N ALA A 302 20.40 17.09 -10.83
CA ALA A 302 19.84 16.24 -9.78
C ALA A 302 20.60 14.90 -9.70
N LEU A 303 21.83 14.92 -9.15
CA LEU A 303 22.70 13.74 -8.99
C LEU A 303 21.98 12.57 -8.31
N TRP A 304 21.08 12.82 -7.35
CA TRP A 304 20.31 11.76 -6.72
C TRP A 304 19.27 11.13 -7.65
N MET A 305 18.84 11.79 -8.73
CA MET A 305 17.95 11.21 -9.72
C MET A 305 18.64 10.15 -10.57
N VAL A 306 19.93 10.33 -10.85
CA VAL A 306 20.77 9.28 -11.44
C VAL A 306 20.85 8.09 -10.46
N ALA A 307 21.05 8.35 -9.17
CA ALA A 307 21.04 7.32 -8.16
C ALA A 307 19.68 6.58 -8.09
N LEU A 308 18.55 7.30 -8.18
CA LEU A 308 17.22 6.70 -8.27
C LEU A 308 17.06 5.83 -9.51
N GLY A 309 17.57 6.23 -10.67
CA GLY A 309 17.57 5.44 -11.89
C GLY A 309 18.33 4.12 -11.72
N ILE A 310 19.54 4.17 -11.13
CA ILE A 310 20.32 2.98 -10.81
C ILE A 310 19.57 2.08 -9.81
N PHE A 311 19.05 2.65 -8.71
CA PHE A 311 18.26 1.90 -7.73
C PHE A 311 17.02 1.29 -8.36
N ALA A 312 16.37 1.96 -9.31
CA ALA A 312 15.23 1.45 -10.03
C ALA A 312 15.58 0.17 -10.81
N VAL A 313 16.65 0.20 -11.61
CA VAL A 313 17.10 -0.96 -12.40
C VAL A 313 17.49 -2.12 -11.49
N VAL A 314 18.25 -1.86 -10.43
CA VAL A 314 18.64 -2.88 -9.44
C VAL A 314 17.40 -3.46 -8.76
N THR A 315 16.45 -2.59 -8.36
CA THR A 315 15.22 -3.00 -7.65
C THR A 315 14.35 -3.90 -8.52
N MET A 316 14.09 -3.51 -9.79
CA MET A 316 13.22 -4.30 -10.67
C MET A 316 13.87 -5.64 -11.05
N THR A 317 15.17 -5.65 -11.28
CA THR A 317 15.90 -6.86 -11.68
C THR A 317 16.02 -7.84 -10.51
N TRP A 318 16.44 -7.36 -9.34
CA TRP A 318 16.51 -8.19 -8.13
C TRP A 318 15.15 -8.76 -7.74
N GLY A 319 14.11 -7.91 -7.75
CA GLY A 319 12.75 -8.31 -7.43
C GLY A 319 12.25 -9.44 -8.33
N ASN A 320 12.46 -9.34 -9.64
CA ASN A 320 12.03 -10.36 -10.60
C ASN A 320 12.84 -11.66 -10.47
N LEU A 321 14.16 -11.59 -10.33
CA LEU A 321 15.02 -12.78 -10.17
C LEU A 321 14.68 -13.54 -8.89
N ALA A 322 14.46 -12.84 -7.79
CA ALA A 322 14.07 -13.46 -6.52
C ALA A 322 12.63 -14.03 -6.55
N ALA A 323 11.72 -13.42 -7.31
CA ALA A 323 10.37 -13.94 -7.50
C ALA A 323 10.38 -15.26 -8.27
N LEU A 324 11.24 -15.42 -9.29
CA LEU A 324 11.37 -16.64 -10.09
C LEU A 324 11.73 -17.86 -9.24
N THR A 325 12.58 -17.70 -8.24
CA THR A 325 13.09 -18.79 -7.39
C THR A 325 12.17 -19.09 -6.19
N SER A 326 11.12 -18.29 -5.98
CA SER A 326 10.27 -18.42 -4.81
C SER A 326 9.20 -19.52 -5.00
N GLU A 327 9.10 -20.44 -4.03
CA GLU A 327 8.04 -21.46 -3.97
C GLU A 327 6.86 -21.03 -3.09
N ASN A 328 7.03 -20.01 -2.26
CA ASN A 328 5.96 -19.45 -1.45
C ASN A 328 5.25 -18.35 -2.25
N PRO A 329 3.94 -18.49 -2.57
CA PRO A 329 3.21 -17.50 -3.37
C PRO A 329 3.15 -16.12 -2.72
N LYS A 330 3.10 -16.02 -1.38
CA LYS A 330 3.16 -14.71 -0.69
C LYS A 330 4.53 -14.04 -0.89
N ARG A 331 5.61 -14.82 -0.77
CA ARG A 331 6.97 -14.32 -0.97
C ARG A 331 7.22 -13.95 -2.44
N MET A 332 6.71 -14.73 -3.38
CA MET A 332 6.73 -14.42 -4.81
C MET A 332 6.01 -13.10 -5.10
N LEU A 333 4.80 -12.89 -4.56
CA LEU A 333 4.07 -11.64 -4.69
C LEU A 333 4.76 -10.46 -3.98
N ALA A 334 5.49 -10.71 -2.90
CA ALA A 334 6.31 -9.70 -2.23
C ALA A 334 7.47 -9.22 -3.11
N TYR A 335 8.25 -10.15 -3.68
CA TYR A 335 9.32 -9.80 -4.63
C TYR A 335 8.79 -9.15 -5.90
N SER A 336 7.65 -9.63 -6.42
CA SER A 336 6.93 -8.94 -7.48
C SER A 336 6.55 -7.51 -7.09
N SER A 337 6.22 -7.24 -5.82
CA SER A 337 5.96 -5.88 -5.34
C SER A 337 7.25 -5.03 -5.33
N VAL A 338 8.41 -5.61 -5.04
CA VAL A 338 9.72 -4.95 -5.18
C VAL A 338 9.97 -4.58 -6.64
N ALA A 339 9.75 -5.51 -7.59
CA ALA A 339 9.91 -5.23 -9.02
C ALA A 339 9.03 -4.08 -9.51
N HIS A 340 7.75 -4.05 -9.12
CA HIS A 340 6.85 -2.93 -9.46
C HIS A 340 7.30 -1.59 -8.86
N ALA A 341 7.90 -1.59 -7.66
CA ALA A 341 8.53 -0.37 -7.13
C ALA A 341 9.67 0.12 -8.03
N GLY A 342 10.48 -0.79 -8.56
CA GLY A 342 11.54 -0.45 -9.51
C GLY A 342 11.01 0.20 -10.79
N TYR A 343 9.89 -0.30 -11.36
CA TYR A 343 9.27 0.33 -12.53
C TYR A 343 8.81 1.76 -12.26
N MET A 344 8.16 1.98 -11.13
CA MET A 344 7.72 3.32 -10.72
C MET A 344 8.88 4.26 -10.39
N LEU A 345 9.92 3.76 -9.72
CA LEU A 345 11.13 4.55 -9.44
C LEU A 345 11.86 4.98 -10.72
N ALA A 346 11.89 4.13 -11.76
CA ALA A 346 12.46 4.50 -13.05
C ALA A 346 11.72 5.69 -13.67
N ALA A 347 10.39 5.67 -13.60
CA ALA A 347 9.58 6.80 -14.08
C ALA A 347 9.80 8.08 -13.26
N VAL A 348 9.86 7.97 -11.92
CA VAL A 348 10.14 9.13 -11.03
C VAL A 348 11.54 9.69 -11.26
N ALA A 349 12.54 8.85 -11.55
CA ALA A 349 13.90 9.31 -11.85
C ALA A 349 13.95 10.19 -13.11
N VAL A 350 13.11 9.92 -14.11
CA VAL A 350 13.01 10.75 -15.33
C VAL A 350 12.44 12.13 -15.02
N VAL A 351 11.39 12.19 -14.21
CA VAL A 351 10.77 13.46 -13.80
C VAL A 351 11.78 14.41 -13.15
N GLY A 352 12.63 13.89 -12.27
CA GLY A 352 13.56 14.71 -11.53
C GLY A 352 14.94 14.90 -12.21
N SER A 353 15.10 14.41 -13.45
CA SER A 353 16.37 14.55 -14.19
C SER A 353 16.63 15.98 -14.73
N GLY A 354 15.64 16.86 -14.67
CA GLY A 354 15.71 18.21 -15.28
C GLY A 354 15.57 18.21 -16.80
N ILE A 355 15.42 17.05 -17.43
CA ILE A 355 15.24 16.89 -18.89
C ILE A 355 13.76 17.02 -19.28
N SER A 356 12.86 16.58 -18.41
CA SER A 356 11.41 16.61 -18.66
C SER A 356 10.83 18.01 -18.49
N SER A 357 10.00 18.42 -19.45
CA SER A 357 9.12 19.59 -19.29
C SER A 357 8.07 19.33 -18.20
N THR A 358 7.42 20.40 -17.73
CA THR A 358 6.33 20.27 -16.74
C THR A 358 5.20 19.38 -17.28
N GLU A 359 4.82 19.52 -18.55
CA GLU A 359 3.79 18.69 -19.18
C GLU A 359 4.18 17.21 -19.23
N GLU A 360 5.43 16.89 -19.61
CA GLU A 360 5.93 15.51 -19.62
C GLU A 360 5.99 14.92 -18.20
N SER A 361 6.39 15.73 -17.22
CA SER A 361 6.40 15.36 -15.80
C SER A 361 4.99 15.01 -15.30
N VAL A 362 3.97 15.79 -15.68
CA VAL A 362 2.57 15.50 -15.36
C VAL A 362 2.13 14.16 -15.97
N VAL A 363 2.46 13.88 -17.23
CA VAL A 363 2.14 12.61 -17.90
C VAL A 363 2.77 11.42 -17.17
N ILE A 364 4.06 11.52 -16.83
CA ILE A 364 4.79 10.43 -16.13
C ILE A 364 4.22 10.20 -14.73
N LEU A 365 4.02 11.25 -13.94
CA LEU A 365 3.47 11.13 -12.59
C LEU A 365 2.02 10.63 -12.59
N THR A 366 1.23 11.03 -13.61
CA THR A 366 -0.11 10.48 -13.85
C THR A 366 -0.04 8.97 -14.09
N ALA A 367 0.89 8.50 -14.92
CA ALA A 367 1.10 7.08 -15.19
C ALA A 367 1.49 6.30 -13.92
N VAL A 368 2.39 6.83 -13.09
CA VAL A 368 2.80 6.23 -11.82
C VAL A 368 1.64 6.19 -10.83
N THR A 369 0.89 7.28 -10.69
CA THR A 369 -0.27 7.38 -9.79
C THR A 369 -1.38 6.42 -10.21
N PHE A 370 -1.67 6.36 -11.51
CA PHE A 370 -2.60 5.38 -12.07
C PHE A 370 -2.14 3.95 -11.80
N HIS A 371 -0.84 3.65 -11.97
CA HIS A 371 -0.28 2.34 -11.62
C HIS A 371 -0.48 1.99 -10.15
N LEU A 372 -0.23 2.93 -9.24
CA LEU A 372 -0.47 2.74 -7.80
C LEU A 372 -1.95 2.45 -7.50
N ALA A 373 -2.87 3.16 -8.15
CA ALA A 373 -4.30 2.98 -7.96
C ALA A 373 -4.77 1.59 -8.43
N VAL A 374 -4.38 1.18 -9.65
CA VAL A 374 -4.80 -0.14 -10.17
C VAL A 374 -4.05 -1.29 -9.48
N LEU A 375 -2.84 -1.06 -8.95
CA LEU A 375 -2.09 -2.03 -8.17
C LEU A 375 -2.87 -2.48 -6.91
N VAL A 376 -3.63 -1.58 -6.28
CA VAL A 376 -4.53 -1.91 -5.18
C VAL A 376 -5.54 -2.98 -5.60
N LEU A 377 -6.05 -2.94 -6.81
CA LEU A 377 -7.07 -3.87 -7.29
C LEU A 377 -6.49 -5.27 -7.50
N PHE A 378 -5.51 -5.40 -8.38
CA PHE A 378 -5.02 -6.74 -8.76
C PHE A 378 -4.01 -7.32 -7.77
N LYS A 379 -3.18 -6.51 -7.10
CA LYS A 379 -2.20 -7.01 -6.14
C LYS A 379 -2.85 -7.40 -4.81
N LEU A 380 -3.67 -6.51 -4.25
CA LEU A 380 -4.45 -6.84 -3.06
C LEU A 380 -5.40 -8.00 -3.37
N GLY A 381 -6.08 -8.00 -4.53
CA GLY A 381 -6.93 -9.10 -4.99
C GLY A 381 -6.22 -10.45 -4.97
N ALA A 382 -4.99 -10.53 -5.47
CA ALA A 382 -4.18 -11.75 -5.43
C ALA A 382 -3.90 -12.21 -3.98
N PHE A 383 -3.56 -11.28 -3.07
CA PHE A 383 -3.40 -11.62 -1.64
C PHE A 383 -4.72 -12.04 -0.99
N LEU A 384 -5.87 -11.49 -1.40
CA LEU A 384 -7.17 -11.92 -0.90
C LEU A 384 -7.51 -13.36 -1.34
N VAL A 385 -7.10 -13.79 -2.53
CA VAL A 385 -7.22 -15.20 -2.94
C VAL A 385 -6.38 -16.09 -2.04
N ILE A 386 -5.13 -15.71 -1.74
CA ILE A 386 -4.30 -16.45 -0.78
C ILE A 386 -4.94 -16.45 0.62
N THR A 387 -5.57 -15.35 1.04
CA THR A 387 -6.34 -15.28 2.28
C THR A 387 -7.44 -16.35 2.32
N HIS A 388 -8.10 -16.59 1.19
CA HIS A 388 -9.13 -17.64 1.11
C HIS A 388 -8.53 -19.04 1.33
N LEU A 389 -7.37 -19.33 0.76
CA LEU A 389 -6.65 -20.58 1.02
C LEU A 389 -6.18 -20.70 2.49
N GLU A 390 -5.77 -19.60 3.09
CA GLU A 390 -5.36 -19.54 4.51
C GLU A 390 -6.52 -19.86 5.47
N THR A 391 -7.79 -19.72 5.07
CA THR A 391 -8.93 -20.17 5.89
C THR A 391 -8.95 -21.69 6.07
N GLU A 392 -8.27 -22.43 5.19
CA GLU A 392 -8.08 -23.88 5.27
C GLU A 392 -6.70 -24.28 5.83
N GLY A 393 -5.87 -23.31 6.27
CA GLY A 393 -4.50 -23.56 6.72
C GLY A 393 -3.51 -23.77 5.56
N LYS A 394 -3.88 -23.35 4.32
CA LYS A 394 -3.10 -23.47 3.10
C LYS A 394 -2.63 -22.08 2.62
N GLY A 395 -1.81 -22.02 1.55
CA GLY A 395 -1.38 -20.73 0.96
C GLY A 395 0.09 -20.38 1.23
N HIS A 396 0.84 -21.26 1.90
CA HIS A 396 2.27 -21.04 2.18
C HIS A 396 3.21 -21.70 1.16
N ASN A 397 2.70 -22.60 0.32
CA ASN A 397 3.43 -23.25 -0.76
C ASN A 397 2.61 -23.16 -2.06
N ILE A 398 3.29 -23.09 -3.21
CA ILE A 398 2.67 -23.04 -4.54
C ILE A 398 1.83 -24.33 -4.80
N GLU A 399 2.21 -25.47 -4.23
CA GLU A 399 1.47 -26.73 -4.29
C GLU A 399 0.03 -26.60 -3.73
N HIS A 400 -0.22 -25.67 -2.83
CA HIS A 400 -1.54 -25.40 -2.31
C HIS A 400 -2.51 -24.78 -3.34
N LEU A 401 -1.95 -24.29 -4.45
CA LEU A 401 -2.70 -23.77 -5.59
C LEU A 401 -3.01 -24.85 -6.63
N HIS A 402 -2.40 -26.05 -6.56
CA HIS A 402 -2.61 -27.14 -7.51
C HIS A 402 -4.09 -27.46 -7.70
N GLY A 403 -4.52 -27.46 -8.97
CA GLY A 403 -5.89 -27.80 -9.35
C GLY A 403 -6.97 -26.91 -8.74
N LEU A 404 -6.64 -25.67 -8.34
CA LEU A 404 -7.63 -24.73 -7.80
C LEU A 404 -8.75 -24.45 -8.82
N GLY A 405 -8.44 -24.52 -10.12
CA GLY A 405 -9.42 -24.41 -11.21
C GLY A 405 -10.54 -25.45 -11.13
N ASN A 406 -10.24 -26.68 -10.69
CA ASN A 406 -11.20 -27.74 -10.49
C ASN A 406 -11.99 -27.63 -9.17
N ARG A 407 -11.38 -27.03 -8.13
CA ARG A 407 -12.01 -26.86 -6.81
C ARG A 407 -12.94 -25.65 -6.74
N ASP A 408 -12.53 -24.55 -7.32
CA ASP A 408 -13.27 -23.28 -7.35
C ASP A 408 -12.83 -22.45 -8.57
N PRO A 409 -13.47 -22.69 -9.73
CA PRO A 409 -13.07 -22.04 -10.99
C PRO A 409 -13.18 -20.52 -10.97
N MET A 410 -14.11 -19.95 -10.18
CA MET A 410 -14.26 -18.50 -10.09
C MET A 410 -13.11 -17.85 -9.30
N ILE A 411 -12.68 -18.44 -8.20
CA ILE A 411 -11.53 -17.95 -7.43
C ILE A 411 -10.24 -18.15 -8.21
N ALA A 412 -10.06 -19.29 -8.88
CA ALA A 412 -8.90 -19.54 -9.74
C ALA A 412 -8.86 -18.57 -10.93
N GLY A 413 -10.00 -18.31 -11.58
CA GLY A 413 -10.14 -17.33 -12.66
C GLY A 413 -9.81 -15.91 -12.19
N SER A 414 -10.27 -15.51 -11.01
CA SER A 414 -9.91 -14.21 -10.41
C SER A 414 -8.41 -14.10 -10.16
N MET A 415 -7.79 -15.15 -9.57
CA MET A 415 -6.32 -15.16 -9.35
C MET A 415 -5.56 -15.08 -10.67
N PHE A 416 -5.99 -15.81 -11.69
CA PHE A 416 -5.37 -15.79 -13.01
C PHE A 416 -5.44 -14.41 -13.65
N LEU A 417 -6.61 -13.76 -13.57
CA LEU A 417 -6.78 -12.38 -14.02
C LEU A 417 -5.84 -11.41 -13.29
N PHE A 418 -5.67 -11.54 -11.97
CA PHE A 418 -4.76 -10.70 -11.21
C PHE A 418 -3.30 -10.91 -11.63
N VAL A 419 -2.85 -12.15 -11.79
CA VAL A 419 -1.46 -12.42 -12.19
C VAL A 419 -1.18 -12.02 -13.63
N LEU A 420 -2.16 -12.12 -14.55
CA LEU A 420 -2.06 -11.59 -15.92
C LEU A 420 -1.97 -10.06 -15.92
N SER A 421 -2.73 -9.38 -15.05
CA SER A 421 -2.64 -7.93 -14.89
C SER A 421 -1.27 -7.53 -14.33
N LEU A 422 -0.73 -8.25 -13.33
CA LEU A 422 0.62 -8.05 -12.81
C LEU A 422 1.69 -8.25 -13.88
N ALA A 423 1.53 -9.25 -14.74
CA ALA A 423 2.41 -9.51 -15.88
C ALA A 423 2.38 -8.37 -16.92
N GLY A 424 1.26 -7.67 -17.01
CA GLY A 424 1.04 -6.62 -18.01
C GLY A 424 0.55 -7.18 -19.33
N VAL A 425 -0.45 -8.08 -19.28
CA VAL A 425 -1.09 -8.65 -20.48
C VAL A 425 -2.27 -7.77 -20.89
N PRO A 426 -2.35 -7.35 -22.19
CA PRO A 426 -3.53 -6.65 -22.70
C PRO A 426 -4.79 -7.54 -22.60
N PRO A 427 -5.98 -6.99 -22.35
CA PRO A 427 -6.36 -5.57 -22.18
C PRO A 427 -6.48 -5.12 -20.70
N LEU A 428 -5.67 -5.68 -19.80
CA LEU A 428 -5.81 -5.45 -18.36
C LEU A 428 -5.16 -4.14 -17.90
N SER A 429 -5.61 -3.63 -16.75
CA SER A 429 -5.16 -2.36 -16.18
C SER A 429 -3.64 -2.30 -15.89
N GLY A 430 -3.02 -3.44 -15.58
CA GLY A 430 -1.57 -3.52 -15.39
C GLY A 430 -0.77 -3.31 -16.68
N PHE A 431 -1.29 -3.71 -17.83
CA PHE A 431 -0.69 -3.41 -19.13
C PHE A 431 -0.75 -1.91 -19.42
N LEU A 432 -1.95 -1.32 -19.31
CA LEU A 432 -2.16 0.10 -19.62
C LEU A 432 -1.22 0.98 -18.77
N SER A 433 -1.16 0.73 -17.47
CA SER A 433 -0.32 1.51 -16.56
C SER A 433 1.18 1.40 -16.84
N LYS A 434 1.68 0.21 -17.21
CA LYS A 434 3.07 0.03 -17.63
C LYS A 434 3.36 0.71 -18.97
N LEU A 435 2.43 0.59 -19.92
CA LEU A 435 2.55 1.23 -21.22
C LEU A 435 2.65 2.75 -21.09
N LEU A 436 1.82 3.35 -20.25
CA LEU A 436 1.84 4.79 -20.00
C LEU A 436 3.18 5.24 -19.39
N MET A 437 3.73 4.50 -18.41
CA MET A 437 5.05 4.80 -17.84
C MET A 437 6.16 4.70 -18.89
N ILE A 438 6.17 3.64 -19.70
CA ILE A 438 7.16 3.45 -20.75
C ILE A 438 7.05 4.57 -21.79
N ASN A 439 5.82 4.90 -22.22
CA ASN A 439 5.57 5.95 -23.20
C ASN A 439 6.04 7.32 -22.67
N GLY A 440 5.75 7.65 -21.40
CA GLY A 440 6.22 8.88 -20.78
C GLY A 440 7.75 9.00 -20.77
N ILE A 441 8.47 7.91 -20.39
CA ILE A 441 9.93 7.89 -20.40
C ILE A 441 10.48 8.03 -21.82
N VAL A 442 9.92 7.33 -22.80
CA VAL A 442 10.37 7.36 -24.19
C VAL A 442 10.11 8.73 -24.83
N SER A 443 8.95 9.34 -24.60
CA SER A 443 8.64 10.66 -25.16
C SER A 443 9.59 11.75 -24.65
N THR A 444 9.90 11.74 -23.36
CA THR A 444 10.86 12.67 -22.77
C THR A 444 12.28 12.46 -23.31
N SER A 445 12.76 11.21 -23.38
CA SER A 445 14.10 10.92 -23.89
C SER A 445 14.24 11.14 -25.40
N ALA A 446 13.15 11.02 -26.19
CA ALA A 446 13.15 11.28 -27.62
C ALA A 446 13.17 12.78 -27.97
N SER A 447 12.64 13.63 -27.10
CA SER A 447 12.66 15.09 -27.28
C SER A 447 14.07 15.69 -27.20
N THR A 448 15.00 14.97 -26.55
CA THR A 448 16.40 15.39 -26.37
C THR A 448 17.38 14.85 -27.43
N GLY A 449 16.99 13.82 -28.20
CA GLY A 449 17.84 13.14 -29.16
C GLY A 449 17.90 13.79 -30.55
N SER A 450 19.10 13.94 -31.14
CA SER A 450 19.29 14.37 -32.53
C SER A 450 18.86 13.27 -33.51
N SER A 451 18.12 13.65 -34.56
CA SER A 451 17.44 12.76 -35.52
C SER A 451 18.33 12.13 -36.61
N ASP A 452 19.65 12.16 -36.50
CA ASP A 452 20.55 11.65 -37.53
C ASP A 452 21.06 10.23 -37.18
N THR A 453 20.32 9.22 -37.62
CA THR A 453 20.58 7.82 -37.30
C THR A 453 20.87 6.98 -38.55
N SER A 454 22.09 7.04 -39.03
CA SER A 454 22.54 6.18 -40.14
C SER A 454 23.12 4.82 -39.69
N ASP A 455 23.44 4.64 -38.39
CA ASP A 455 24.03 3.40 -37.87
C ASP A 455 23.57 3.15 -36.43
N ILE A 456 23.39 1.86 -36.06
CA ILE A 456 22.92 1.44 -34.73
C ILE A 456 23.87 1.87 -33.61
N ALA A 457 25.19 1.89 -33.88
CA ALA A 457 26.19 2.32 -32.90
C ALA A 457 26.08 3.80 -32.60
N THR A 458 25.99 4.64 -33.62
CA THR A 458 25.79 6.11 -33.47
C THR A 458 24.44 6.45 -32.86
N TRP A 459 23.38 5.66 -33.17
CA TRP A 459 22.10 5.78 -32.51
C TRP A 459 22.20 5.49 -31.00
N ALA A 460 22.88 4.42 -30.61
CA ALA A 460 23.02 4.04 -29.21
C ALA A 460 23.83 5.06 -28.38
N GLU A 461 24.77 5.77 -29.02
CA GLU A 461 25.54 6.87 -28.40
C GLU A 461 24.75 8.19 -28.33
N SER A 462 23.81 8.39 -29.27
CA SER A 462 22.97 9.60 -29.34
C SER A 462 21.71 9.54 -28.47
N VAL A 463 21.33 8.35 -27.99
CA VAL A 463 20.13 8.16 -27.17
C VAL A 463 20.42 8.59 -25.73
N ASP A 464 19.50 9.41 -25.19
CA ASP A 464 19.56 9.80 -23.79
C ASP A 464 19.64 8.59 -22.85
N PRO A 465 20.53 8.56 -21.86
CA PRO A 465 20.66 7.47 -20.91
C PRO A 465 19.35 7.06 -20.22
N LEU A 466 18.39 7.97 -20.08
CA LEU A 466 17.08 7.71 -19.49
C LEU A 466 16.21 6.78 -20.34
N PHE A 467 16.40 6.74 -21.67
CA PHE A 467 15.74 5.77 -22.56
C PHE A 467 15.98 4.33 -22.10
N TRP A 468 17.17 4.04 -21.58
CA TRP A 468 17.52 2.70 -21.11
C TRP A 468 16.71 2.26 -19.90
N LEU A 469 16.12 3.21 -19.15
CA LEU A 469 15.16 2.89 -18.09
C LEU A 469 13.87 2.28 -18.67
N ALA A 470 13.36 2.79 -19.79
CA ALA A 470 12.22 2.21 -20.48
C ALA A 470 12.54 0.79 -20.99
N ALA A 471 13.71 0.59 -21.61
CA ALA A 471 14.18 -0.72 -22.03
C ALA A 471 14.30 -1.71 -20.85
N ALA A 472 14.81 -1.25 -19.70
CA ALA A 472 14.91 -2.06 -18.49
C ALA A 472 13.52 -2.46 -17.97
N ILE A 473 12.50 -1.57 -18.01
CA ILE A 473 11.11 -1.89 -17.64
C ILE A 473 10.56 -2.99 -18.56
N VAL A 474 10.75 -2.87 -19.87
CA VAL A 474 10.26 -3.87 -20.85
C VAL A 474 10.90 -5.25 -20.60
N LEU A 475 12.22 -5.32 -20.49
CA LEU A 475 12.94 -6.57 -20.25
C LEU A 475 12.54 -7.22 -18.92
N ASN A 476 12.46 -6.44 -17.87
CA ASN A 476 12.04 -6.92 -16.55
C ASN A 476 10.55 -7.31 -16.51
N SER A 477 9.70 -6.64 -17.28
CA SER A 477 8.29 -7.02 -17.42
C SER A 477 8.15 -8.36 -18.15
N ALA A 478 8.94 -8.61 -19.21
CA ALA A 478 9.00 -9.88 -19.89
C ALA A 478 9.51 -11.01 -18.96
N LEU A 479 10.53 -10.74 -18.16
CA LEU A 479 11.03 -11.69 -17.15
C LEU A 479 9.94 -12.04 -16.12
N SER A 480 9.13 -11.07 -15.72
CA SER A 480 8.06 -11.30 -14.73
C SER A 480 6.96 -12.25 -15.22
N LEU A 481 6.75 -12.35 -16.53
CA LEU A 481 5.74 -13.22 -17.12
C LEU A 481 5.92 -14.70 -16.71
N PHE A 482 7.16 -15.17 -16.58
CA PHE A 482 7.44 -16.57 -16.26
C PHE A 482 6.87 -17.01 -14.91
N TYR A 483 7.11 -16.27 -13.85
CA TYR A 483 6.61 -16.67 -12.52
C TYR A 483 5.11 -16.41 -12.34
N TYR A 484 4.54 -15.44 -13.06
CA TYR A 484 3.09 -15.23 -13.04
C TYR A 484 2.35 -16.32 -13.80
N LEU A 485 2.82 -16.72 -14.98
CA LEU A 485 2.24 -17.84 -15.73
C LEU A 485 2.39 -19.17 -14.97
N ARG A 486 3.49 -19.37 -14.22
CA ARG A 486 3.66 -20.55 -13.36
C ARG A 486 2.49 -20.70 -12.38
N ILE A 487 1.99 -19.61 -11.78
CA ILE A 487 0.80 -19.66 -10.91
C ILE A 487 -0.42 -20.16 -11.70
N GLY A 488 -0.63 -19.62 -12.90
CA GLY A 488 -1.73 -20.06 -13.78
C GLY A 488 -1.64 -21.54 -14.15
N LEU A 489 -0.46 -21.99 -14.58
CA LEU A 489 -0.21 -23.38 -14.96
C LEU A 489 -0.54 -24.33 -13.80
N VAL A 490 -0.05 -24.05 -12.61
CA VAL A 490 -0.26 -24.86 -11.41
C VAL A 490 -1.74 -24.94 -11.02
N MET A 491 -2.49 -23.85 -11.18
CA MET A 491 -3.92 -23.81 -10.81
C MET A 491 -4.81 -24.60 -11.76
N PHE A 492 -4.49 -24.62 -13.07
CA PHE A 492 -5.37 -25.18 -14.08
C PHE A 492 -4.93 -26.54 -14.65
N PHE A 493 -3.62 -26.84 -14.63
CA PHE A 493 -3.09 -28.04 -15.29
C PHE A 493 -2.55 -29.10 -14.32
N GLU A 494 -2.29 -28.74 -13.05
CA GLU A 494 -1.86 -29.72 -12.04
C GLU A 494 -3.07 -30.36 -11.35
N GLU A 495 -2.90 -31.58 -10.87
CA GLU A 495 -3.94 -32.30 -10.15
C GLU A 495 -4.23 -31.68 -8.78
N PRO A 496 -5.50 -31.54 -8.39
CA PRO A 496 -5.85 -30.91 -7.13
C PRO A 496 -5.42 -31.77 -5.94
N ALA A 497 -4.72 -31.18 -4.98
CA ALA A 497 -4.36 -31.81 -3.70
C ALA A 497 -5.60 -32.19 -2.85
N SER A 498 -6.81 -31.75 -3.22
CA SER A 498 -8.08 -32.04 -2.57
C SER A 498 -9.24 -31.77 -3.54
N THR A 499 -10.20 -32.67 -3.61
CA THR A 499 -11.42 -32.52 -4.43
C THR A 499 -12.53 -31.72 -3.72
N LYS A 500 -12.34 -31.37 -2.43
CA LYS A 500 -13.33 -30.62 -1.67
C LYS A 500 -13.37 -29.15 -2.11
N PRO A 501 -14.57 -28.56 -2.29
CA PRO A 501 -14.71 -27.14 -2.57
C PRO A 501 -14.12 -26.29 -1.43
N LEU A 502 -13.71 -25.07 -1.74
CA LEU A 502 -13.21 -24.14 -0.73
C LEU A 502 -14.29 -23.78 0.29
N LYS A 503 -13.89 -23.53 1.54
CA LYS A 503 -14.80 -23.12 2.61
C LYS A 503 -15.58 -21.87 2.20
N ALA A 504 -16.84 -21.79 2.59
CA ALA A 504 -17.68 -20.63 2.32
C ALA A 504 -17.17 -19.41 3.08
N ALA A 505 -16.82 -18.35 2.34
CA ALA A 505 -16.39 -17.06 2.86
C ALA A 505 -16.99 -15.92 2.02
N PRO A 506 -18.30 -15.63 2.15
CA PRO A 506 -19.02 -14.77 1.20
C PRO A 506 -18.47 -13.34 1.14
N SER A 507 -18.15 -12.71 2.26
CA SER A 507 -17.60 -11.34 2.25
C SER A 507 -16.20 -11.28 1.58
N LEU A 508 -15.36 -12.29 1.82
CA LEU A 508 -14.05 -12.39 1.18
C LEU A 508 -14.18 -12.64 -0.33
N ARG A 509 -15.08 -13.52 -0.75
CA ARG A 509 -15.39 -13.74 -2.18
C ARG A 509 -15.90 -12.48 -2.85
N MET A 510 -16.80 -11.74 -2.20
CA MET A 510 -17.30 -10.47 -2.71
C MET A 510 -16.15 -9.46 -2.92
N ALA A 511 -15.21 -9.35 -1.97
CA ALA A 511 -14.04 -8.49 -2.11
C ALA A 511 -13.13 -8.92 -3.28
N ILE A 512 -12.88 -10.23 -3.44
CA ILE A 512 -12.08 -10.78 -4.56
C ILE A 512 -12.76 -10.46 -5.90
N PHE A 513 -14.06 -10.67 -6.03
CA PHE A 513 -14.78 -10.40 -7.28
C PHE A 513 -14.88 -8.90 -7.59
N ALA A 514 -15.07 -8.05 -6.57
CA ALA A 514 -15.01 -6.60 -6.76
C ALA A 514 -13.65 -6.17 -7.31
N CYS A 515 -12.55 -6.68 -6.75
CA CYS A 515 -11.20 -6.44 -7.26
C CYS A 515 -11.04 -6.94 -8.71
N ALA A 516 -11.56 -8.13 -9.04
CA ALA A 516 -11.46 -8.71 -10.39
C ALA A 516 -12.22 -7.88 -11.43
N ILE A 517 -13.46 -7.51 -11.13
CA ILE A 517 -14.30 -6.68 -12.00
C ILE A 517 -13.64 -5.30 -12.22
N LEU A 518 -13.19 -4.64 -11.15
CA LEU A 518 -12.52 -3.35 -11.26
C LEU A 518 -11.19 -3.43 -12.03
N THR A 519 -10.43 -4.52 -11.88
CA THR A 519 -9.20 -4.75 -12.67
C THR A 519 -9.49 -4.81 -14.16
N LEU A 520 -10.59 -5.43 -14.58
CA LEU A 520 -11.03 -5.46 -15.99
C LEU A 520 -11.51 -4.08 -16.45
N LEU A 521 -12.38 -3.43 -15.67
CA LEU A 521 -12.96 -2.14 -16.03
C LEU A 521 -11.92 -1.02 -16.14
N CYS A 522 -10.89 -1.04 -15.31
CA CYS A 522 -9.79 -0.07 -15.36
C CYS A 522 -8.72 -0.42 -16.41
N GLY A 523 -8.89 -1.49 -17.19
CA GLY A 523 -7.94 -1.89 -18.23
C GLY A 523 -8.16 -1.17 -19.56
N VAL A 524 -9.39 -1.10 -20.00
CA VAL A 524 -9.79 -0.47 -21.29
C VAL A 524 -11.20 0.07 -21.16
N GLY A 525 -11.45 1.20 -21.82
CA GLY A 525 -12.78 1.79 -21.96
C GLY A 525 -13.04 2.97 -21.02
N PRO A 526 -14.30 3.39 -20.88
CA PRO A 526 -14.64 4.67 -20.26
C PRO A 526 -14.26 4.80 -18.79
N VAL A 527 -14.14 3.66 -18.07
CA VAL A 527 -13.72 3.69 -16.65
C VAL A 527 -12.22 4.00 -16.53
N SER A 528 -11.39 3.44 -17.42
CA SER A 528 -9.96 3.75 -17.42
C SER A 528 -9.68 5.19 -17.83
N GLU A 529 -10.40 5.71 -18.83
CA GLU A 529 -10.31 7.09 -19.29
C GLU A 529 -10.72 8.05 -18.15
N TRP A 530 -11.89 7.83 -17.56
CA TRP A 530 -12.36 8.64 -16.44
C TRP A 530 -11.36 8.66 -15.25
N LEU A 531 -10.77 7.49 -14.92
CA LEU A 531 -9.79 7.41 -13.82
C LEU A 531 -8.49 8.13 -14.19
N LEU A 532 -8.05 8.03 -15.45
CA LEU A 532 -6.87 8.73 -15.94
C LEU A 532 -7.08 10.25 -15.93
N ASP A 533 -8.23 10.74 -16.41
CA ASP A 533 -8.57 12.16 -16.40
C ASP A 533 -8.61 12.71 -14.98
N LEU A 534 -9.20 11.94 -14.05
CA LEU A 534 -9.26 12.31 -12.64
C LEU A 534 -7.85 12.42 -12.02
N VAL A 535 -6.99 11.43 -12.28
CA VAL A 535 -5.61 11.41 -11.80
C VAL A 535 -4.79 12.52 -12.45
N ASN A 536 -4.93 12.70 -13.77
CA ASN A 536 -4.22 13.75 -14.51
C ASN A 536 -4.55 15.13 -13.98
N GLY A 537 -5.81 15.46 -13.80
CA GLY A 537 -6.23 16.77 -13.25
C GLY A 537 -5.71 17.03 -11.84
N ALA A 538 -5.57 15.99 -11.00
CA ALA A 538 -5.01 16.13 -9.66
C ALA A 538 -3.49 16.30 -9.68
N ILE A 539 -2.78 15.58 -10.54
CA ILE A 539 -1.32 15.70 -10.71
C ILE A 539 -0.98 17.05 -11.34
N ASP A 540 -1.73 17.47 -12.36
CA ASP A 540 -1.56 18.77 -12.99
C ASP A 540 -1.72 19.91 -11.97
N SER A 541 -2.80 19.88 -11.18
CA SER A 541 -2.99 20.82 -10.06
C SER A 541 -1.85 20.79 -9.03
N PHE A 542 -1.33 19.59 -8.72
CA PHE A 542 -0.20 19.42 -7.80
C PHE A 542 1.08 20.04 -8.36
N MET A 543 1.39 19.81 -9.64
CA MET A 543 2.59 20.34 -10.31
C MET A 543 2.53 21.86 -10.49
N HIS A 544 1.36 22.45 -10.69
CA HIS A 544 1.19 23.91 -10.81
C HIS A 544 1.17 24.65 -9.46
N GLN A 545 0.98 23.93 -8.35
CA GLN A 545 1.20 24.49 -7.00
C GLN A 545 2.69 24.50 -6.62
N VAL A 546 3.49 23.81 -7.38
CA VAL A 546 4.95 23.71 -7.29
C VAL A 546 5.62 24.71 -8.25
#